data_e4200ab178c2a2b3b1f148eae7ce618f
#
_entry.id   e4200ab178c2a2b3b1f148eae7ce618f
#
_cell.length_a   1.000
_cell.length_b   1.000
_cell.length_c   1.000
_cell.angle_alpha   90.00
_cell.angle_beta   90.00
_cell.angle_gamma   90.00
#
_symmetry.space_group_name_H-M   'P 1'
#
loop_
_entity.id
_entity.type
_entity.pdbx_description
1 polymer ?
#
loop_
_entity_poly.entity_id
_entity_poly.type
_entity_poly.pdbx_seq_one_letter_code
_entity_poly.pdbx_strand_id
1 'polypeptide(L)'
;MQFESNTHYPKKLPLNIAIVGGGRACKFFLQLLKNESFPYLNINLVGVCDIKPEAEGLLMSKQMGIYTTPNLQDLFDIKDLDGIIELTNSKEVLLELIKARPKTVGIVEHNIGRLLRYLFLIDQQLKSAEQQISHEKMISDFIIQQTNERVVVLSPDFTISEVNEAYLKFVGKSKEDVVGAHCYKILYGFDAPCS
;
A
#
# COMPACT_ATOMS: atom_id res chain seq x y z
N MET A 1 2.61 9.90 -21.67
CA MET A 1 2.80 11.06 -20.80
C MET A 1 3.44 10.54 -19.53
N GLN A 2 4.77 10.59 -19.43
CA GLN A 2 5.52 10.16 -18.24
C GLN A 2 5.36 11.27 -17.20
N PHE A 3 4.69 10.98 -16.10
CA PHE A 3 4.73 11.81 -14.91
C PHE A 3 6.10 11.60 -14.25
N GLU A 4 7.04 12.46 -14.50
CA GLU A 4 8.26 12.57 -13.71
C GLU A 4 7.87 13.00 -12.30
N SER A 5 7.87 12.06 -11.37
CA SER A 5 7.69 12.32 -9.94
C SER A 5 8.99 12.86 -9.35
N ASN A 6 9.31 14.10 -9.67
CA ASN A 6 10.42 14.82 -9.04
C ASN A 6 9.91 15.55 -7.78
N THR A 7 9.27 14.81 -6.87
CA THR A 7 8.91 15.32 -5.54
C THR A 7 10.06 15.01 -4.60
N HIS A 8 10.93 15.99 -4.42
CA HIS A 8 11.94 16.02 -3.37
C HIS A 8 11.23 16.15 -2.02
N TYR A 9 10.79 15.01 -1.43
CA TYR A 9 10.24 15.01 -0.09
C TYR A 9 11.35 15.26 0.92
N PRO A 10 11.22 16.23 1.82
CA PRO A 10 12.22 16.50 2.84
C PRO A 10 12.45 15.26 3.71
N LYS A 11 13.68 15.08 4.19
CA LYS A 11 14.10 13.98 5.08
C LYS A 11 13.11 13.92 6.26
N LYS A 12 12.33 12.85 6.34
CA LYS A 12 11.22 12.73 7.28
C LYS A 12 11.75 12.55 8.69
N LEU A 13 11.45 13.50 9.55
CA LEU A 13 11.55 13.31 10.99
C LEU A 13 10.50 12.25 11.41
N PRO A 14 10.84 11.31 12.31
CA PRO A 14 9.86 10.37 12.82
C PRO A 14 8.76 11.13 13.57
N LEU A 15 7.51 10.75 13.34
CA LEU A 15 6.35 11.27 14.05
C LEU A 15 6.13 10.40 15.30
N ASN A 16 6.37 10.94 16.47
CA ASN A 16 6.19 10.24 17.75
C ASN A 16 4.72 10.25 18.16
N ILE A 17 4.09 9.09 18.08
CA ILE A 17 2.66 8.93 18.33
C ILE A 17 2.45 8.05 19.56
N ALA A 18 1.48 8.40 20.41
CA ALA A 18 0.95 7.52 21.43
C ALA A 18 -0.48 7.08 21.08
N ILE A 19 -0.95 5.99 21.68
CA ILE A 19 -2.31 5.48 21.51
C ILE A 19 -3.01 5.46 22.87
N VAL A 20 -4.25 5.94 22.89
CA VAL A 20 -5.18 5.79 24.02
C VAL A 20 -6.30 4.83 23.62
N GLY A 21 -6.39 3.70 24.34
CA GLY A 21 -7.25 2.56 24.01
C GLY A 21 -6.44 1.38 23.44
N GLY A 22 -5.99 0.48 24.32
CA GLY A 22 -5.15 -0.69 24.01
C GLY A 22 -5.92 -1.91 23.51
N GLY A 23 -7.16 -1.76 23.04
CA GLY A 23 -8.00 -2.87 22.57
C GLY A 23 -7.66 -3.38 21.16
N ARG A 24 -8.65 -4.00 20.50
CA ARG A 24 -8.50 -4.60 19.14
C ARG A 24 -8.03 -3.60 18.08
N ALA A 25 -8.50 -2.36 18.14
CA ALA A 25 -8.07 -1.32 17.20
C ALA A 25 -6.57 -1.00 17.34
N CYS A 26 -6.09 -0.90 18.57
CA CYS A 26 -4.66 -0.73 18.86
C CYS A 26 -3.84 -1.91 18.33
N LYS A 27 -4.25 -3.16 18.62
CA LYS A 27 -3.59 -4.37 18.08
C LYS A 27 -3.48 -4.33 16.57
N PHE A 28 -4.55 -3.92 15.87
CA PHE A 28 -4.52 -3.76 14.42
C PHE A 28 -3.47 -2.75 13.96
N PHE A 29 -3.41 -1.56 14.59
CA PHE A 29 -2.40 -0.55 14.27
C PHE A 29 -0.98 -1.05 14.50
N LEU A 30 -0.74 -1.79 15.59
CA LEU A 30 0.57 -2.40 15.87
C LEU A 30 0.98 -3.41 14.80
N GLN A 31 0.05 -4.26 14.37
CA GLN A 31 0.30 -5.23 13.30
C GLN A 31 0.61 -4.53 11.98
N LEU A 32 -0.12 -3.47 11.66
CA LEU A 32 0.10 -2.66 10.49
C LEU A 32 1.50 -2.04 10.49
N LEU A 33 1.90 -1.37 11.59
CA LEU A 33 3.21 -0.74 11.72
C LEU A 33 4.37 -1.76 11.69
N LYS A 34 4.13 -3.01 12.11
CA LYS A 34 5.13 -4.08 12.08
C LYS A 34 5.32 -4.67 10.68
N ASN A 35 4.24 -4.82 9.92
CA ASN A 35 4.22 -5.58 8.68
C ASN A 35 4.38 -4.72 7.43
N GLU A 36 4.09 -3.42 7.53
CA GLU A 36 4.11 -2.51 6.40
C GLU A 36 5.29 -1.54 6.48
N SER A 37 5.95 -1.34 5.36
CA SER A 37 6.89 -0.26 5.17
C SER A 37 6.14 0.93 4.56
N PHE A 38 6.09 2.04 5.28
CA PHE A 38 5.47 3.27 4.80
C PHE A 38 6.54 4.19 4.19
N PRO A 39 6.73 4.17 2.86
CA PRO A 39 7.82 4.93 2.23
C PRO A 39 7.68 6.44 2.44
N TYR A 40 6.46 6.89 2.78
CA TYR A 40 6.14 8.31 2.95
C TYR A 40 5.78 8.73 4.38
N LEU A 41 5.73 7.80 5.34
CA LEU A 41 5.32 8.07 6.72
C LEU A 41 6.24 7.32 7.66
N ASN A 42 6.98 8.05 8.51
CA ASN A 42 7.82 7.47 9.55
C ASN A 42 7.14 7.66 10.90
N ILE A 43 6.37 6.66 11.34
CA ILE A 43 5.68 6.67 12.63
C ILE A 43 6.53 5.92 13.65
N ASN A 44 6.81 6.57 14.77
CA ASN A 44 7.41 5.97 15.94
C ASN A 44 6.34 5.90 17.05
N LEU A 45 5.87 4.69 17.38
CA LEU A 45 4.91 4.50 18.45
C LEU A 45 5.63 4.49 19.78
N VAL A 46 5.45 5.56 20.58
CA VAL A 46 6.20 5.81 21.81
C VAL A 46 5.46 5.40 23.08
N GLY A 47 4.13 5.21 23.03
CA GLY A 47 3.37 4.81 24.21
C GLY A 47 1.96 4.31 23.91
N VAL A 48 1.43 3.47 24.79
CA VAL A 48 0.04 3.00 24.75
C VAL A 48 -0.57 3.09 26.15
N CYS A 49 -1.72 3.73 26.24
CA CYS A 49 -2.49 3.84 27.50
C CYS A 49 -3.79 3.03 27.41
N ASP A 50 -4.03 2.16 28.38
CA ASP A 50 -5.33 1.53 28.61
C ASP A 50 -5.49 1.18 30.09
N ILE A 51 -6.70 1.38 30.62
CA ILE A 51 -7.04 1.02 32.02
C ILE A 51 -7.18 -0.50 32.22
N LYS A 52 -7.36 -1.27 31.12
CA LYS A 52 -7.50 -2.73 31.16
C LYS A 52 -6.16 -3.38 30.87
N PRO A 53 -5.51 -3.99 31.88
CA PRO A 53 -4.19 -4.58 31.71
C PRO A 53 -4.15 -5.77 30.73
N GLU A 54 -5.29 -6.43 30.52
CA GLU A 54 -5.50 -7.56 29.61
C GLU A 54 -5.87 -7.18 28.19
N ALA A 55 -5.97 -5.88 27.85
CA ALA A 55 -6.32 -5.42 26.53
C ALA A 55 -5.30 -5.92 25.48
N GLU A 56 -5.79 -6.53 24.39
CA GLU A 56 -4.97 -7.24 23.40
C GLU A 56 -3.84 -6.39 22.82
N GLY A 57 -4.14 -5.14 22.47
CA GLY A 57 -3.15 -4.22 21.93
C GLY A 57 -2.15 -3.76 23.00
N LEU A 58 -2.59 -3.59 24.25
CA LEU A 58 -1.69 -3.25 25.37
C LEU A 58 -0.70 -4.39 25.63
N LEU A 59 -1.16 -5.63 25.62
CA LEU A 59 -0.29 -6.82 25.76
C LEU A 59 0.71 -6.93 24.62
N MET A 60 0.26 -6.70 23.38
CA MET A 60 1.13 -6.68 22.22
C MET A 60 2.16 -5.56 22.29
N SER A 61 1.77 -4.36 22.75
CA SER A 61 2.68 -3.23 22.94
C SER A 61 3.80 -3.57 23.93
N LYS A 62 3.47 -4.22 25.04
CA LYS A 62 4.47 -4.71 26.02
C LYS A 62 5.45 -5.69 25.39
N GLN A 63 4.97 -6.65 24.56
CA GLN A 63 5.82 -7.60 23.86
C GLN A 63 6.76 -6.92 22.85
N MET A 64 6.34 -5.80 22.28
CA MET A 64 7.15 -4.99 21.35
C MET A 64 8.10 -4.03 22.05
N GLY A 65 8.11 -3.97 23.39
CA GLY A 65 8.95 -3.05 24.17
C GLY A 65 8.47 -1.60 24.16
N ILE A 66 7.21 -1.35 23.76
CA ILE A 66 6.61 -0.01 23.74
C ILE A 66 6.17 0.33 25.16
N TYR A 67 6.38 1.59 25.58
CA TYR A 67 5.93 2.06 26.88
C TYR A 67 4.42 1.87 27.05
N THR A 68 3.99 1.38 28.20
CA THR A 68 2.56 1.15 28.49
C THR A 68 2.20 1.68 29.88
N THR A 69 1.06 2.34 29.98
CA THR A 69 0.55 2.93 31.24
C THR A 69 -0.96 2.80 31.35
N PRO A 70 -1.52 2.66 32.56
CA PRO A 70 -2.95 2.81 32.79
C PRO A 70 -3.38 4.27 32.96
N ASN A 71 -2.42 5.20 33.13
CA ASN A 71 -2.68 6.59 33.42
C ASN A 71 -2.42 7.48 32.19
N LEU A 72 -3.45 8.20 31.74
CA LEU A 72 -3.38 9.06 30.57
C LEU A 72 -2.30 10.15 30.69
N GLN A 73 -2.11 10.69 31.89
CA GLN A 73 -1.18 11.78 32.13
C GLN A 73 0.26 11.42 31.84
N ASP A 74 0.64 10.16 32.07
CA ASP A 74 2.00 9.66 31.83
C ASP A 74 2.39 9.72 30.32
N LEU A 75 1.41 9.71 29.41
CA LEU A 75 1.70 9.88 27.99
C LEU A 75 2.18 11.29 27.65
N PHE A 76 1.71 12.30 28.36
CA PHE A 76 2.12 13.69 28.11
C PHE A 76 3.53 14.00 28.63
N ASP A 77 4.07 13.14 29.49
CA ASP A 77 5.45 13.23 29.99
C ASP A 77 6.47 12.61 29.01
N ILE A 78 5.98 11.94 27.96
CA ILE A 78 6.84 11.40 26.92
C ILE A 78 7.46 12.53 26.12
N LYS A 79 8.80 12.54 26.08
CA LYS A 79 9.56 13.56 25.37
C LYS A 79 9.27 13.52 23.86
N ASP A 80 9.14 14.69 23.26
CA ASP A 80 8.94 14.88 21.82
C ASP A 80 7.69 14.14 21.26
N LEU A 81 6.62 14.05 22.08
CA LEU A 81 5.33 13.52 21.65
C LEU A 81 4.67 14.50 20.67
N ASP A 82 4.39 14.04 19.45
CA ASP A 82 3.76 14.83 18.38
C ASP A 82 2.24 14.68 18.37
N GLY A 83 1.72 13.49 18.72
CA GLY A 83 0.29 13.25 18.65
C GLY A 83 -0.19 12.02 19.41
N ILE A 84 -1.50 11.99 19.61
CA ILE A 84 -2.21 10.87 20.24
C ILE A 84 -3.32 10.40 19.31
N ILE A 85 -3.43 9.09 19.12
CA ILE A 85 -4.57 8.45 18.46
C ILE A 85 -5.51 7.92 19.54
N GLU A 86 -6.71 8.46 19.61
CA GLU A 86 -7.76 8.01 20.53
C GLU A 86 -8.53 6.85 19.86
N LEU A 87 -8.56 5.68 20.49
CA LEU A 87 -9.20 4.46 19.99
C LEU A 87 -10.24 3.86 20.95
N THR A 88 -10.59 4.57 22.02
CA THR A 88 -11.58 4.08 23.01
C THR A 88 -13.02 4.28 22.52
N ASN A 89 -13.26 5.22 21.61
CA ASN A 89 -14.57 5.70 21.19
C ASN A 89 -15.39 6.28 22.36
N SER A 90 -14.73 6.78 23.43
CA SER A 90 -15.36 7.45 24.56
C SER A 90 -15.24 8.95 24.41
N LYS A 91 -16.39 9.64 24.45
CA LYS A 91 -16.43 11.10 24.43
C LYS A 91 -15.76 11.71 25.68
N GLU A 92 -15.89 11.03 26.81
CA GLU A 92 -15.30 11.43 28.06
C GLU A 92 -13.79 11.44 27.98
N VAL A 93 -13.18 10.34 27.48
CA VAL A 93 -11.74 10.23 27.27
C VAL A 93 -11.24 11.25 26.25
N LEU A 94 -11.96 11.44 25.15
CA LEU A 94 -11.61 12.46 24.15
C LEU A 94 -11.61 13.87 24.75
N LEU A 95 -12.62 14.21 25.55
CA LEU A 95 -12.70 15.52 26.20
C LEU A 95 -11.59 15.70 27.25
N GLU A 96 -11.23 14.66 27.99
CA GLU A 96 -10.11 14.65 28.91
C GLU A 96 -8.80 14.89 28.17
N LEU A 97 -8.55 14.18 27.09
CA LEU A 97 -7.39 14.36 26.21
C LEU A 97 -7.29 15.81 25.71
N ILE A 98 -8.38 16.36 25.17
CA ILE A 98 -8.40 17.73 24.64
C ILE A 98 -8.07 18.76 25.72
N LYS A 99 -8.55 18.55 26.94
CA LYS A 99 -8.31 19.48 28.07
C LYS A 99 -6.90 19.38 28.64
N ALA A 100 -6.35 18.15 28.71
CA ALA A 100 -5.09 17.88 29.39
C ALA A 100 -3.86 18.01 28.47
N ARG A 101 -4.03 17.87 27.12
CA ARG A 101 -2.91 17.84 26.19
C ARG A 101 -2.08 19.11 26.15
N PRO A 102 -0.76 19.03 26.00
CA PRO A 102 0.07 20.16 25.58
C PRO A 102 -0.40 20.74 24.25
N LYS A 103 -0.26 22.03 24.03
CA LYS A 103 -0.70 22.71 22.78
C LYS A 103 -0.01 22.16 21.52
N THR A 104 1.18 21.60 21.66
CA THR A 104 1.99 21.01 20.57
C THR A 104 1.54 19.61 20.18
N VAL A 105 0.76 18.91 21.04
CA VAL A 105 0.33 17.52 20.80
C VAL A 105 -0.98 17.49 20.02
N GLY A 106 -0.96 16.89 18.82
CA GLY A 106 -2.15 16.65 18.01
C GLY A 106 -3.02 15.52 18.58
N ILE A 107 -4.33 15.54 18.31
CA ILE A 107 -5.23 14.41 18.62
C ILE A 107 -5.91 13.96 17.34
N VAL A 108 -5.83 12.66 17.08
CA VAL A 108 -6.60 11.96 16.05
C VAL A 108 -7.69 11.19 16.77
N GLU A 109 -8.94 11.60 16.59
CA GLU A 109 -10.07 10.94 17.23
C GLU A 109 -10.40 9.59 16.57
N HIS A 110 -11.17 8.77 17.28
CA HIS A 110 -11.53 7.41 16.89
C HIS A 110 -12.08 7.28 15.45
N ASN A 111 -12.93 8.20 15.00
CA ASN A 111 -13.52 8.14 13.65
C ASN A 111 -12.46 8.35 12.57
N ILE A 112 -11.53 9.25 12.76
CA ILE A 112 -10.40 9.48 11.86
C ILE A 112 -9.47 8.25 11.89
N GLY A 113 -9.21 7.69 13.08
CA GLY A 113 -8.46 6.44 13.22
C GLY A 113 -9.11 5.28 12.46
N ARG A 114 -10.45 5.18 12.47
CA ARG A 114 -11.19 4.20 11.64
C ARG A 114 -11.02 4.46 10.15
N LEU A 115 -11.14 5.71 9.69
CA LEU A 115 -10.92 6.06 8.29
C LEU A 115 -9.52 5.68 7.82
N LEU A 116 -8.49 6.02 8.59
CA LEU A 116 -7.11 5.64 8.28
C LEU A 116 -6.96 4.12 8.16
N ARG A 117 -7.57 3.34 9.06
CA ARG A 117 -7.57 1.89 8.98
C ARG A 117 -8.20 1.37 7.68
N TYR A 118 -9.32 1.94 7.23
CA TYR A 118 -9.94 1.55 5.96
C TYR A 118 -9.06 1.90 4.76
N LEU A 119 -8.41 3.07 4.77
CA LEU A 119 -7.49 3.45 3.70
C LEU A 119 -6.31 2.47 3.60
N PHE A 120 -5.74 2.03 4.72
CA PHE A 120 -4.70 1.01 4.72
C PHE A 120 -5.17 -0.34 4.20
N LEU A 121 -6.38 -0.77 4.57
CA LEU A 121 -6.94 -2.02 4.04
C LEU A 121 -7.14 -1.97 2.53
N ILE A 122 -7.61 -0.83 2.00
CA ILE A 122 -7.75 -0.61 0.56
C ILE A 122 -6.39 -0.66 -0.13
N ASP A 123 -5.37 0.01 0.43
CA ASP A 123 -4.00 -0.02 -0.12
C ASP A 123 -3.44 -1.45 -0.18
N GLN A 124 -3.64 -2.26 0.88
CA GLN A 124 -3.25 -3.66 0.89
C GLN A 124 -3.98 -4.48 -0.19
N GLN A 125 -5.28 -4.26 -0.36
CA GLN A 125 -6.06 -4.94 -1.39
C GLN A 125 -5.58 -4.57 -2.80
N LEU A 126 -5.28 -3.29 -3.04
CA LEU A 126 -4.72 -2.83 -4.32
C LEU A 126 -3.37 -3.49 -4.60
N LYS A 127 -2.44 -3.49 -3.65
CA LYS A 127 -1.13 -4.14 -3.80
C LYS A 127 -1.26 -5.63 -4.10
N SER A 128 -2.17 -6.32 -3.39
CA SER A 128 -2.43 -7.75 -3.63
C SER A 128 -2.98 -8.00 -5.04
N ALA A 129 -3.93 -7.17 -5.49
CA ALA A 129 -4.50 -7.28 -6.84
C ALA A 129 -3.45 -6.99 -7.92
N GLU A 130 -2.60 -5.98 -7.74
CA GLU A 130 -1.50 -5.67 -8.66
C GLU A 130 -0.51 -6.84 -8.76
N GLN A 131 -0.15 -7.46 -7.63
CA GLN A 131 0.73 -8.63 -7.61
C GLN A 131 0.11 -9.82 -8.34
N GLN A 132 -1.20 -10.05 -8.16
CA GLN A 132 -1.91 -11.13 -8.84
C GLN A 132 -1.95 -10.91 -10.36
N ILE A 133 -2.28 -9.70 -10.81
CA ILE A 133 -2.29 -9.35 -12.24
C ILE A 133 -0.89 -9.52 -12.84
N SER A 134 0.15 -9.07 -12.14
CA SER A 134 1.54 -9.23 -12.59
C SER A 134 1.93 -10.70 -12.71
N HIS A 135 1.52 -11.54 -11.74
CA HIS A 135 1.78 -12.97 -11.76
C HIS A 135 1.04 -13.70 -12.91
N GLU A 136 -0.25 -13.39 -13.10
CA GLU A 136 -1.05 -13.94 -14.20
C GLU A 136 -0.47 -13.55 -15.56
N LYS A 137 -0.03 -12.31 -15.71
CA LYS A 137 0.64 -11.83 -16.92
C LYS A 137 1.93 -12.60 -17.16
N MET A 138 2.78 -12.77 -16.16
CA MET A 138 4.03 -13.51 -16.28
C MET A 138 3.80 -14.96 -16.71
N ILE A 139 2.78 -15.65 -16.16
CA ILE A 139 2.41 -17.02 -16.56
C ILE A 139 1.93 -17.04 -18.00
N SER A 140 1.05 -16.09 -18.39
CA SER A 140 0.55 -15.99 -19.76
C SER A 140 1.69 -15.80 -20.76
N ASP A 141 2.58 -14.85 -20.48
CA ASP A 141 3.75 -14.57 -21.32
C ASP A 141 4.65 -15.80 -21.42
N PHE A 142 4.89 -16.50 -20.30
CA PHE A 142 5.68 -17.73 -20.30
C PHE A 142 5.05 -18.82 -21.16
N ILE A 143 3.75 -19.09 -21.03
CA ILE A 143 3.03 -20.10 -21.83
C ILE A 143 3.11 -19.76 -23.32
N ILE A 144 2.85 -18.49 -23.68
CA ILE A 144 2.90 -18.02 -25.07
C ILE A 144 4.30 -18.21 -25.65
N GLN A 145 5.36 -17.92 -24.90
CA GLN A 145 6.72 -18.05 -25.41
C GLN A 145 7.24 -19.50 -25.47
N GLN A 146 6.71 -20.41 -24.63
CA GLN A 146 7.12 -21.82 -24.62
C GLN A 146 6.41 -22.68 -25.66
N THR A 147 5.33 -22.19 -26.27
CA THR A 147 4.67 -22.96 -27.35
C THR A 147 5.45 -22.90 -28.65
N ASN A 148 5.49 -24.04 -29.37
CA ASN A 148 6.05 -24.12 -30.72
C ASN A 148 5.06 -23.61 -31.80
N GLU A 149 3.81 -23.40 -31.41
CA GLU A 149 2.81 -22.82 -32.31
C GLU A 149 3.06 -21.31 -32.48
N ARG A 150 2.74 -20.82 -33.69
CA ARG A 150 2.85 -19.40 -34.01
C ARG A 150 1.72 -18.64 -33.36
N VAL A 151 2.05 -17.84 -32.34
CA VAL A 151 1.08 -17.02 -31.58
C VAL A 151 1.26 -15.55 -31.93
N VAL A 152 0.15 -14.91 -32.30
CA VAL A 152 0.06 -13.47 -32.50
C VAL A 152 -1.20 -12.95 -31.82
N VAL A 153 -1.05 -11.88 -31.06
CA VAL A 153 -2.17 -11.17 -30.41
C VAL A 153 -2.45 -9.90 -31.19
N LEU A 154 -3.72 -9.70 -31.55
CA LEU A 154 -4.16 -8.56 -32.32
C LEU A 154 -5.08 -7.66 -31.50
N SER A 155 -4.91 -6.37 -31.64
CA SER A 155 -5.90 -5.38 -31.23
C SER A 155 -7.09 -5.35 -32.20
N PRO A 156 -8.25 -4.76 -31.82
CA PRO A 156 -9.44 -4.70 -32.67
C PRO A 156 -9.22 -4.00 -34.03
N ASP A 157 -8.21 -3.16 -34.14
CA ASP A 157 -7.78 -2.46 -35.35
C ASP A 157 -6.77 -3.25 -36.20
N PHE A 158 -6.59 -4.55 -35.91
CA PHE A 158 -5.62 -5.45 -36.56
C PHE A 158 -4.15 -5.11 -36.30
N THR A 159 -3.84 -4.23 -35.35
CA THR A 159 -2.47 -3.97 -34.92
C THR A 159 -1.95 -5.14 -34.09
N ILE A 160 -0.75 -5.60 -34.36
CA ILE A 160 -0.08 -6.66 -33.61
C ILE A 160 0.36 -6.09 -32.27
N SER A 161 -0.21 -6.58 -31.18
CA SER A 161 0.14 -6.18 -29.81
C SER A 161 1.21 -7.08 -29.20
N GLU A 162 1.20 -8.38 -29.53
CA GLU A 162 2.19 -9.33 -29.01
C GLU A 162 2.39 -10.51 -29.95
N VAL A 163 3.60 -11.08 -29.92
CA VAL A 163 4.01 -12.25 -30.71
C VAL A 163 4.99 -13.12 -29.94
N ASN A 164 5.02 -14.42 -30.27
CA ASN A 164 6.03 -15.29 -29.73
C ASN A 164 7.21 -15.51 -30.69
N GLU A 165 8.28 -16.15 -30.20
CA GLU A 165 9.47 -16.48 -30.98
C GLU A 165 9.17 -17.31 -32.23
N ALA A 166 8.21 -18.24 -32.14
CA ALA A 166 7.83 -19.08 -33.30
C ALA A 166 7.22 -18.24 -34.41
N TYR A 167 6.44 -17.22 -34.09
CA TYR A 167 5.90 -16.27 -35.07
C TYR A 167 7.00 -15.40 -35.69
N LEU A 168 7.90 -14.83 -34.86
CA LEU A 168 9.03 -14.00 -35.36
C LEU A 168 9.93 -14.77 -36.31
N LYS A 169 10.25 -16.02 -35.98
CA LYS A 169 11.00 -16.93 -36.90
C LYS A 169 10.27 -17.18 -38.21
N PHE A 170 8.95 -17.32 -38.16
CA PHE A 170 8.14 -17.53 -39.36
C PHE A 170 8.13 -16.33 -40.31
N VAL A 171 7.96 -15.10 -39.75
CA VAL A 171 7.94 -13.87 -40.56
C VAL A 171 9.34 -13.36 -40.91
N GLY A 172 10.39 -13.87 -40.25
CA GLY A 172 11.78 -13.47 -40.49
C GLY A 172 12.09 -12.02 -40.10
N LYS A 173 11.41 -11.48 -39.10
CA LYS A 173 11.51 -10.09 -38.66
C LYS A 173 11.78 -9.98 -37.16
N SER A 174 12.31 -8.83 -36.72
CA SER A 174 12.51 -8.54 -35.31
C SER A 174 11.17 -8.21 -34.60
N LYS A 175 11.15 -8.30 -33.27
CA LYS A 175 9.96 -7.95 -32.48
C LYS A 175 9.60 -6.48 -32.64
N GLU A 176 10.60 -5.63 -32.70
CA GLU A 176 10.47 -4.17 -32.88
C GLU A 176 9.84 -3.80 -34.23
N ASP A 177 10.08 -4.61 -35.28
CA ASP A 177 9.51 -4.37 -36.60
C ASP A 177 8.07 -4.88 -36.75
N VAL A 178 7.67 -5.81 -35.86
CA VAL A 178 6.38 -6.52 -35.95
C VAL A 178 5.35 -5.94 -34.99
N VAL A 179 5.72 -5.69 -33.74
CA VAL A 179 4.81 -5.13 -32.74
C VAL A 179 4.50 -3.67 -33.08
N GLY A 180 3.21 -3.33 -33.06
CA GLY A 180 2.72 -2.01 -33.48
C GLY A 180 2.41 -1.90 -34.98
N ALA A 181 2.76 -2.91 -35.79
CA ALA A 181 2.40 -2.96 -37.21
C ALA A 181 1.08 -3.69 -37.42
N HIS A 182 0.40 -3.45 -38.54
CA HIS A 182 -0.80 -4.19 -38.91
C HIS A 182 -0.47 -5.60 -39.42
N CYS A 183 -1.25 -6.59 -38.99
CA CYS A 183 -1.02 -7.99 -39.31
C CYS A 183 -1.04 -8.26 -40.82
N TYR A 184 -1.94 -7.66 -41.56
CA TYR A 184 -2.04 -7.80 -43.03
C TYR A 184 -0.81 -7.25 -43.77
N LYS A 185 -0.15 -6.21 -43.20
CA LYS A 185 1.08 -5.68 -43.79
C LYS A 185 2.28 -6.59 -43.51
N ILE A 186 2.35 -7.18 -42.33
CA ILE A 186 3.44 -8.09 -41.92
C ILE A 186 3.35 -9.42 -42.68
N LEU A 187 2.14 -10.02 -42.79
CA LEU A 187 1.95 -11.34 -43.36
C LEU A 187 1.86 -11.34 -44.89
N TYR A 188 1.22 -10.34 -45.47
CA TYR A 188 0.83 -10.35 -46.90
C TYR A 188 1.34 -9.12 -47.65
N GLY A 189 1.88 -8.12 -46.99
CA GLY A 189 2.30 -6.86 -47.62
C GLY A 189 1.14 -5.98 -48.10
N PHE A 190 -0.07 -6.21 -47.59
CA PHE A 190 -1.25 -5.45 -47.98
C PHE A 190 -1.31 -4.09 -47.26
N ASP A 191 -1.90 -3.10 -47.94
CA ASP A 191 -2.13 -1.77 -47.39
C ASP A 191 -3.52 -1.62 -46.70
N ALA A 192 -4.35 -2.67 -46.78
CA ALA A 192 -5.69 -2.73 -46.21
C ALA A 192 -5.98 -4.09 -45.57
N PRO A 193 -6.93 -4.16 -44.59
CA PRO A 193 -7.32 -5.42 -43.96
C PRO A 193 -7.77 -6.47 -44.96
N CYS A 194 -7.56 -7.75 -44.63
CA CYS A 194 -8.06 -8.85 -45.40
C CYS A 194 -9.61 -8.83 -45.42
N SER A 195 -10.20 -9.04 -46.59
CA SER A 195 -11.66 -9.16 -46.76
C SER A 195 -12.14 -10.57 -46.38
#